data_17dbc12d593c4104eeb399acbed97683
#
_entry.id   17dbc12d593c4104eeb399acbed97683
#
_cell.length_a   1.000
_cell.length_b   1.000
_cell.length_c   1.000
_cell.angle_alpha   90.00
_cell.angle_beta   90.00
_cell.angle_gamma   90.00
#
_symmetry.space_group_name_H-M   'P 1'
#
loop_
_entity.id
_entity.type
_entity.pdbx_description
1 polymer ?
#
loop_
_entity_poly.entity_id
_entity_poly.type
_entity_poly.pdbx_seq_one_letter_code
_entity_poly.pdbx_strand_id
1 'polypeptide(L)'
;ICHCLVGSEMCIRDRPYPCLVSILRAGSIIVDGLSEIFPYCSTGYIGIFRDEKSLRPQTYFEKFPKNISKRKVFLCDPMLATGGSIIKSIQILNSYDCNDISIVTLLSSEIGIKNVVTKYPNYRIYTAQKDFDLNDKGFIVPGLGDAGDRLYDT
;
A
#
# COMPACT_ATOMS: atom_id res chain seq x y z
N ILE A 1 35.81 4.48 13.75
CA ILE A 1 34.83 4.40 14.86
C ILE A 1 33.92 5.59 14.68
N CYS A 2 32.74 5.35 14.15
CA CYS A 2 31.74 6.40 14.01
C CYS A 2 31.14 6.65 15.40
N HIS A 3 31.57 7.71 16.09
CA HIS A 3 30.92 8.20 17.30
C HIS A 3 29.59 8.88 16.91
N CYS A 4 28.67 8.11 16.38
CA CYS A 4 27.30 8.57 16.30
C CYS A 4 26.73 8.61 17.70
N LEU A 5 26.32 9.79 18.14
CA LEU A 5 25.44 9.91 19.30
C LEU A 5 24.25 8.98 19.05
N VAL A 6 24.07 8.01 19.93
CA VAL A 6 22.95 7.05 19.88
C VAL A 6 21.67 7.86 19.81
N GLY A 7 20.91 7.73 18.69
CA GLY A 7 19.68 8.48 18.48
C GLY A 7 19.80 9.73 17.59
N SER A 8 20.97 10.02 16.99
CA SER A 8 21.02 11.09 15.99
C SER A 8 20.17 10.73 14.75
N GLU A 9 19.55 11.72 14.11
CA GLU A 9 18.74 11.51 12.89
C GLU A 9 19.51 10.73 11.80
N MET A 10 20.83 10.91 11.72
CA MET A 10 21.69 10.21 10.77
C MET A 10 21.72 8.70 11.05
N CYS A 11 21.84 8.30 12.31
CA CYS A 11 21.82 6.87 12.71
C CYS A 11 20.45 6.23 12.53
N ILE A 12 19.39 7.01 12.64
CA ILE A 12 18.00 6.55 12.42
C ILE A 12 17.77 6.31 10.92
N ARG A 13 18.26 7.19 10.04
CA ARG A 13 18.08 7.08 8.58
C ARG A 13 18.83 5.92 7.94
N ASP A 14 19.94 5.50 8.53
CA ASP A 14 20.80 4.45 7.97
C ASP A 14 20.36 3.02 8.39
N ARG A 15 19.37 2.89 9.25
CA ARG A 15 18.84 1.59 9.63
C ARG A 15 17.91 1.03 8.54
N PRO A 16 17.91 -0.29 8.31
CA PRO A 16 17.06 -0.94 7.31
C PRO A 16 15.61 -1.08 7.81
N TYR A 17 15.03 0.02 8.30
CA TYR A 17 13.62 0.05 8.65
C TYR A 17 12.75 -0.04 7.39
N PRO A 18 11.57 -0.63 7.49
CA PRO A 18 10.66 -0.74 6.36
C PRO A 18 10.23 0.63 5.84
N CYS A 19 9.76 0.65 4.59
CA CYS A 19 9.05 1.77 4.02
C CYS A 19 7.56 1.44 3.97
N LEU A 20 6.73 2.28 4.57
CA LEU A 20 5.28 2.20 4.47
C LEU A 20 4.84 3.01 3.26
N VAL A 21 4.24 2.37 2.27
CA VAL A 21 3.77 3.04 1.05
C VAL A 21 2.25 3.08 1.06
N SER A 22 1.70 4.30 1.14
CA SER A 22 0.26 4.54 1.09
C SER A 22 -0.24 4.65 -0.35
N ILE A 23 -1.30 3.94 -0.69
CA ILE A 23 -2.13 4.26 -1.86
C ILE A 23 -3.11 5.34 -1.42
N LEU A 24 -2.89 6.57 -1.90
CA LEU A 24 -3.73 7.72 -1.56
C LEU A 24 -5.13 7.57 -2.18
N ARG A 25 -6.16 8.01 -1.49
CA ARG A 25 -6.19 8.72 -0.18
C ARG A 25 -6.27 7.76 1.01
N ALA A 26 -7.10 6.74 0.94
CA ALA A 26 -7.52 5.89 2.06
C ALA A 26 -6.40 5.05 2.70
N GLY A 27 -5.34 4.72 1.95
CA GLY A 27 -4.19 3.97 2.47
C GLY A 27 -3.43 4.67 3.60
N SER A 28 -3.59 5.99 3.76
CA SER A 28 -2.91 6.75 4.82
C SER A 28 -3.31 6.30 6.22
N ILE A 29 -4.54 5.89 6.45
CA ILE A 29 -4.97 5.43 7.78
C ILE A 29 -4.22 4.16 8.25
N ILE A 30 -3.89 3.26 7.31
CA ILE A 30 -3.10 2.08 7.65
C ILE A 30 -1.66 2.48 7.96
N VAL A 31 -1.11 3.42 7.18
CA VAL A 31 0.25 3.94 7.41
C VAL A 31 0.35 4.62 8.77
N ASP A 32 -0.64 5.42 9.16
CA ASP A 32 -0.68 6.06 10.46
C ASP A 32 -0.65 5.02 11.60
N GLY A 33 -1.53 4.01 11.55
CA GLY A 33 -1.55 2.93 12.53
C GLY A 33 -0.25 2.10 12.56
N LEU A 34 0.32 1.78 11.39
CA LEU A 34 1.59 1.05 11.34
C LEU A 34 2.78 1.90 11.80
N SER A 35 2.72 3.21 11.67
CA SER A 35 3.78 4.12 12.14
C SER A 35 3.91 4.11 13.67
N GLU A 36 2.85 3.83 14.40
CA GLU A 36 2.90 3.63 15.85
C GLU A 36 3.71 2.38 16.23
N ILE A 37 3.62 1.33 15.41
CA ILE A 37 4.35 0.07 15.62
C ILE A 37 5.79 0.19 15.10
N PHE A 38 6.00 0.91 14.00
CA PHE A 38 7.30 1.12 13.36
C PHE A 38 7.70 2.61 13.40
N PRO A 39 8.04 3.17 14.55
CA PRO A 39 8.24 4.63 14.73
C PRO A 39 9.38 5.22 13.89
N TYR A 40 10.27 4.39 13.37
CA TYR A 40 11.42 4.84 12.55
C TYR A 40 11.27 4.46 11.07
N CYS A 41 10.08 4.04 10.62
CA CYS A 41 9.83 3.74 9.23
C CYS A 41 9.91 5.02 8.36
N SER A 42 10.22 4.83 7.09
CA SER A 42 10.02 5.88 6.09
C SER A 42 8.66 5.72 5.46
N THR A 43 8.10 6.82 4.96
CA THR A 43 6.82 6.80 4.28
C THR A 43 6.99 7.16 2.80
N GLY A 44 6.26 6.44 1.95
CA GLY A 44 6.10 6.73 0.53
C GLY A 44 4.63 6.86 0.17
N TYR A 45 4.35 7.47 -0.97
CA TYR A 45 2.98 7.74 -1.41
C TYR A 45 2.82 7.43 -2.89
N ILE A 46 1.71 6.81 -3.25
CA ILE A 46 1.24 6.61 -4.62
C ILE A 46 -0.18 7.14 -4.71
N GLY A 47 -0.40 8.16 -5.52
CA GLY A 47 -1.73 8.68 -5.82
C GLY A 47 -2.30 7.97 -7.04
N ILE A 48 -3.40 7.24 -6.85
CA ILE A 48 -4.11 6.54 -7.92
C ILE A 48 -5.57 6.95 -7.86
N PHE A 49 -6.14 7.28 -9.02
CA PHE A 49 -7.58 7.41 -9.18
C PHE A 49 -8.07 6.44 -10.25
N ARG A 50 -9.33 6.10 -10.19
CA ARG A 50 -9.98 5.28 -11.21
C ARG A 50 -10.61 6.21 -12.24
N ASP A 51 -10.18 6.10 -13.50
CA ASP A 51 -10.79 6.84 -14.60
C ASP A 51 -12.27 6.43 -14.77
N GLU A 52 -13.17 7.39 -14.74
CA GLU A 52 -14.62 7.14 -14.75
C GLU A 52 -15.10 6.42 -16.01
N LYS A 53 -14.43 6.62 -17.15
CA LYS A 53 -14.84 6.05 -18.44
C LYS A 53 -14.25 4.66 -18.68
N SER A 54 -12.94 4.51 -18.42
CA SER A 54 -12.23 3.27 -18.69
C SER A 54 -12.17 2.33 -17.49
N LEU A 55 -12.52 2.80 -16.30
CA LEU A 55 -12.38 2.13 -14.99
C LEU A 55 -10.95 1.65 -14.69
N ARG A 56 -9.96 2.15 -15.43
CA ARG A 56 -8.55 1.79 -15.27
C ARG A 56 -7.89 2.68 -14.22
N PRO A 57 -7.01 2.11 -13.37
CA PRO A 57 -6.24 2.91 -12.41
C PRO A 57 -5.23 3.78 -13.15
N GLN A 58 -5.27 5.09 -12.89
CA GLN A 58 -4.31 6.07 -13.36
C GLN A 58 -3.55 6.67 -12.20
N THR A 59 -2.23 6.87 -12.38
CA THR A 59 -1.35 7.45 -11.37
C THR A 59 -1.25 8.95 -11.62
N TYR A 60 -1.42 9.74 -10.55
CA TYR A 60 -1.25 11.19 -10.61
C TYR A 60 -0.13 11.70 -9.68
N PHE A 61 0.34 10.86 -8.77
CA PHE A 61 1.39 11.24 -7.81
C PHE A 61 2.19 10.02 -7.37
N GLU A 62 3.51 10.19 -7.25
CA GLU A 62 4.39 9.21 -6.64
C GLU A 62 5.54 9.92 -5.94
N LYS A 63 5.83 9.51 -4.71
CA LYS A 63 6.93 10.04 -3.91
C LYS A 63 7.47 8.97 -2.97
N PHE A 64 8.77 8.70 -3.08
CA PHE A 64 9.46 7.66 -2.30
C PHE A 64 10.75 8.17 -1.68
N PRO A 65 11.22 7.53 -0.58
CA PRO A 65 12.57 7.72 -0.08
C PRO A 65 13.62 7.32 -1.13
N LYS A 66 14.76 8.03 -1.17
CA LYS A 66 15.83 7.78 -2.16
C LYS A 66 16.38 6.34 -2.19
N ASN A 67 16.26 5.59 -1.09
CA ASN A 67 16.79 4.24 -0.94
C ASN A 67 15.69 3.18 -0.80
N ILE A 68 14.51 3.41 -1.39
CA ILE A 68 13.37 2.51 -1.27
C ILE A 68 13.68 1.09 -1.77
N SER A 69 14.49 0.94 -2.83
CA SER A 69 14.89 -0.37 -3.39
C SER A 69 15.63 -1.28 -2.40
N LYS A 70 16.24 -0.70 -1.36
CA LYS A 70 16.98 -1.44 -0.33
C LYS A 70 16.16 -1.74 0.91
N ARG A 71 14.87 -1.45 0.89
CA ARG A 71 13.98 -1.58 2.05
C ARG A 71 12.88 -2.60 1.78
N LYS A 72 12.42 -3.23 2.86
CA LYS A 72 11.14 -3.91 2.82
C LYS A 72 10.04 -2.89 2.68
N VAL A 73 9.15 -3.09 1.71
CA VAL A 73 8.01 -2.21 1.45
C VAL A 73 6.73 -2.86 1.97
N PHE A 74 5.97 -2.12 2.78
CA PHE A 74 4.58 -2.43 3.09
C PHE A 74 3.68 -1.52 2.26
N LEU A 75 3.02 -2.08 1.26
CA LEU A 75 2.06 -1.38 0.41
C LEU A 75 0.68 -1.41 1.08
N CYS A 76 0.18 -0.25 1.46
CA CYS A 76 -1.01 -0.07 2.29
C CYS A 76 -2.19 0.46 1.48
N ASP A 77 -3.27 -0.31 1.45
CA ASP A 77 -4.56 0.08 0.87
C ASP A 77 -5.67 -0.59 1.67
N PRO A 78 -6.65 0.11 2.27
CA PRO A 78 -7.67 -0.54 3.09
C PRO A 78 -8.54 -1.54 2.33
N MET A 79 -8.71 -1.39 1.02
CA MET A 79 -9.66 -2.16 0.24
C MET A 79 -9.01 -2.85 -0.96
N LEU A 80 -8.79 -4.16 -0.87
CA LEU A 80 -8.40 -4.99 -2.00
C LEU A 80 -9.66 -5.55 -2.69
N ALA A 81 -10.30 -4.76 -3.53
CA ALA A 81 -11.49 -5.15 -4.27
C ALA A 81 -11.13 -5.95 -5.54
N THR A 82 -10.90 -5.31 -6.68
CA THR A 82 -10.48 -5.98 -7.92
C THR A 82 -8.98 -6.24 -8.02
N GLY A 83 -8.19 -5.58 -7.17
CA GLY A 83 -6.73 -5.63 -7.19
C GLY A 83 -6.05 -4.65 -8.16
N GLY A 84 -6.82 -3.87 -8.93
CA GLY A 84 -6.26 -2.99 -9.95
C GLY A 84 -5.28 -1.95 -9.41
N SER A 85 -5.65 -1.23 -8.35
CA SER A 85 -4.78 -0.21 -7.72
C SER A 85 -3.51 -0.84 -7.13
N ILE A 86 -3.65 -1.96 -6.43
CA ILE A 86 -2.51 -2.68 -5.85
C ILE A 86 -1.56 -3.18 -6.94
N ILE A 87 -2.09 -3.82 -7.99
CA ILE A 87 -1.28 -4.29 -9.15
C ILE A 87 -0.54 -3.12 -9.81
N LYS A 88 -1.21 -1.99 -10.02
CA LYS A 88 -0.58 -0.79 -10.58
C LYS A 88 0.51 -0.25 -9.67
N SER A 89 0.27 -0.19 -8.36
CA SER A 89 1.26 0.25 -7.38
C SER A 89 2.48 -0.66 -7.32
N ILE A 90 2.29 -1.98 -7.40
CA ILE A 90 3.39 -2.94 -7.49
C ILE A 90 4.23 -2.70 -8.76
N GLN A 91 3.59 -2.43 -9.91
CA GLN A 91 4.32 -2.10 -11.14
C GLN A 91 5.20 -0.85 -10.98
N ILE A 92 4.67 0.18 -10.33
CA ILE A 92 5.42 1.39 -10.01
C ILE A 92 6.60 1.05 -9.09
N LEU A 93 6.37 0.35 -7.98
CA LEU A 93 7.43 -0.01 -7.04
C LEU A 93 8.52 -0.87 -7.69
N ASN A 94 8.16 -1.79 -8.57
CA ASN A 94 9.12 -2.60 -9.32
C ASN A 94 9.97 -1.75 -10.29
N SER A 95 9.43 -0.64 -10.83
CA SER A 95 10.23 0.29 -11.64
C SER A 95 11.27 1.08 -10.83
N TYR A 96 11.15 1.07 -9.48
CA TYR A 96 12.14 1.57 -8.53
C TYR A 96 13.00 0.45 -7.92
N ASP A 97 13.03 -0.73 -8.55
CA ASP A 97 13.79 -1.91 -8.10
C ASP A 97 13.40 -2.44 -6.70
N CYS A 98 12.15 -2.22 -6.28
CA CYS A 98 11.64 -2.76 -5.04
C CYS A 98 11.22 -4.23 -5.23
N ASN A 99 11.94 -5.16 -4.59
CA ASN A 99 11.70 -6.61 -4.74
C ASN A 99 11.10 -7.26 -3.49
N ASP A 100 11.16 -6.63 -2.32
CA ASP A 100 10.59 -7.14 -1.07
C ASP A 100 9.34 -6.32 -0.71
N ILE A 101 8.20 -6.68 -1.32
CA ILE A 101 6.92 -6.01 -1.13
C ILE A 101 5.96 -6.94 -0.39
N SER A 102 5.32 -6.41 0.63
CA SER A 102 4.16 -7.03 1.30
C SER A 102 2.98 -6.08 1.24
N ILE A 103 1.80 -6.60 0.98
CA ILE A 103 0.56 -5.84 0.84
C ILE A 103 -0.18 -5.91 2.17
N VAL A 104 -0.69 -4.78 2.65
CA VAL A 104 -1.47 -4.67 3.90
C VAL A 104 -2.81 -4.05 3.59
N THR A 105 -3.88 -4.79 3.91
CA THR A 105 -5.26 -4.37 3.66
C THR A 105 -6.13 -4.60 4.88
N LEU A 106 -7.26 -3.91 4.99
CA LEU A 106 -8.29 -4.21 5.99
C LEU A 106 -9.28 -5.24 5.45
N LEU A 107 -9.87 -4.96 4.28
CA LEU A 107 -10.80 -5.85 3.62
C LEU A 107 -10.28 -6.28 2.25
N SER A 108 -10.43 -7.57 1.95
CA SER A 108 -10.01 -8.13 0.68
C SER A 108 -11.10 -9.03 0.10
N SER A 109 -11.37 -8.88 -1.19
CA SER A 109 -12.21 -9.83 -1.91
C SER A 109 -11.40 -11.05 -2.36
N GLU A 110 -12.07 -12.17 -2.55
CA GLU A 110 -11.45 -13.37 -3.11
C GLU A 110 -10.90 -13.13 -4.53
N ILE A 111 -11.66 -12.40 -5.35
CA ILE A 111 -11.28 -12.03 -6.71
C ILE A 111 -10.02 -11.16 -6.72
N GLY A 112 -9.95 -10.15 -5.85
CA GLY A 112 -8.79 -9.26 -5.73
C GLY A 112 -7.54 -10.00 -5.29
N ILE A 113 -7.65 -10.85 -4.27
CA ILE A 113 -6.54 -11.71 -3.83
C ILE A 113 -6.05 -12.59 -4.98
N LYS A 114 -6.96 -13.30 -5.66
CA LYS A 114 -6.63 -14.17 -6.80
C LYS A 114 -5.90 -13.42 -7.92
N ASN A 115 -6.39 -12.23 -8.29
CA ASN A 115 -5.78 -11.39 -9.33
C ASN A 115 -4.35 -10.97 -8.97
N VAL A 116 -4.13 -10.56 -7.72
CA VAL A 116 -2.80 -10.16 -7.24
C VAL A 116 -1.85 -11.36 -7.18
N VAL A 117 -2.28 -12.48 -6.57
CA VAL A 117 -1.44 -13.68 -6.39
C VAL A 117 -1.10 -14.32 -7.75
N THR A 118 -2.03 -14.34 -8.71
CA THR A 118 -1.77 -14.87 -10.06
C THR A 118 -0.64 -14.07 -10.75
N LYS A 119 -0.60 -12.75 -10.55
CA LYS A 119 0.39 -11.90 -11.20
C LYS A 119 1.70 -11.78 -10.41
N TYR A 120 1.61 -11.86 -9.08
CA TYR A 120 2.72 -11.67 -8.15
C TYR A 120 2.71 -12.73 -7.05
N PRO A 121 3.01 -14.01 -7.37
CA PRO A 121 2.88 -15.13 -6.43
C PRO A 121 3.85 -15.06 -5.25
N ASN A 122 4.93 -14.29 -5.37
CA ASN A 122 5.96 -14.19 -4.33
C ASN A 122 5.66 -13.10 -3.29
N TYR A 123 4.67 -12.24 -3.51
CA TYR A 123 4.33 -11.16 -2.56
C TYR A 123 3.28 -11.62 -1.56
N ARG A 124 3.48 -11.25 -0.30
CA ARG A 124 2.57 -11.61 0.79
C ARG A 124 1.46 -10.58 0.90
N ILE A 125 0.25 -11.07 1.14
CA ILE A 125 -0.92 -10.24 1.43
C ILE A 125 -1.32 -10.48 2.87
N TYR A 126 -1.38 -9.41 3.65
CA TYR A 126 -1.91 -9.39 5.00
C TYR A 126 -3.26 -8.65 4.95
N THR A 127 -4.32 -9.33 5.35
CA THR A 127 -5.67 -8.75 5.40
C THR A 127 -6.32 -9.06 6.74
N ALA A 128 -7.05 -8.11 7.28
CA ALA A 128 -7.78 -8.34 8.53
C ALA A 128 -9.04 -9.18 8.29
N GLN A 129 -9.73 -8.95 7.16
CA GLN A 129 -10.94 -9.67 6.80
C GLN A 129 -10.94 -10.01 5.30
N LYS A 130 -11.43 -11.21 4.98
CA LYS A 130 -11.70 -11.63 3.60
C LYS A 130 -13.21 -11.75 3.40
N ASP A 131 -13.72 -11.07 2.38
CA ASP A 131 -15.10 -11.15 1.92
C ASP A 131 -15.17 -11.84 0.55
N PHE A 132 -16.35 -12.40 0.21
CA PHE A 132 -16.44 -13.31 -0.93
C PHE A 132 -16.71 -12.61 -2.25
N ASP A 133 -17.56 -11.56 -2.25
CA ASP A 133 -18.14 -11.01 -3.47
C ASP A 133 -17.80 -9.55 -3.72
N LEU A 134 -17.97 -9.17 -4.99
CA LEU A 134 -17.98 -7.78 -5.44
C LEU A 134 -19.34 -7.49 -6.08
N ASN A 135 -19.90 -6.31 -5.83
CA ASN A 135 -21.08 -5.85 -6.54
C ASN A 135 -20.73 -5.35 -7.96
N ASP A 136 -21.75 -5.00 -8.75
CA ASP A 136 -21.60 -4.53 -10.15
C ASP A 136 -20.75 -3.26 -10.28
N LYS A 137 -20.61 -2.48 -9.20
CA LYS A 137 -19.76 -1.28 -9.14
C LYS A 137 -18.33 -1.60 -8.69
N GLY A 138 -18.02 -2.87 -8.37
CA GLY A 138 -16.70 -3.32 -7.91
C GLY A 138 -16.41 -3.04 -6.43
N PHE A 139 -17.42 -2.78 -5.60
CA PHE A 139 -17.29 -2.70 -4.14
C PHE A 139 -17.39 -4.08 -3.51
N ILE A 140 -16.64 -4.30 -2.42
CA ILE A 140 -16.66 -5.54 -1.64
C ILE A 140 -18.02 -5.67 -0.94
N VAL A 141 -18.59 -6.88 -0.95
CA VAL A 141 -19.87 -7.21 -0.30
C VAL A 141 -19.65 -8.38 0.67
N PRO A 142 -20.10 -8.24 1.93
CA PRO A 142 -20.82 -7.13 2.57
C PRO A 142 -20.01 -5.83 2.71
N GLY A 143 -18.70 -5.87 2.86
CA GLY A 143 -17.79 -4.72 2.82
C GLY A 143 -18.23 -3.49 3.63
N LEU A 144 -17.64 -2.33 3.28
CA LEU A 144 -17.97 -1.03 3.91
C LEU A 144 -18.13 0.13 2.90
N GLY A 145 -18.28 -0.17 1.61
CA GLY A 145 -18.39 0.84 0.56
C GLY A 145 -17.04 1.43 0.17
N ASP A 146 -17.02 2.73 -0.20
CA ASP A 146 -15.78 3.45 -0.47
C ASP A 146 -15.12 3.89 0.84
N ALA A 147 -13.90 3.38 1.09
CA ALA A 147 -13.17 3.70 2.30
C ALA A 147 -12.67 5.15 2.31
N GLY A 148 -12.32 5.70 1.13
CA GLY A 148 -11.84 7.07 1.02
C GLY A 148 -12.94 8.08 1.34
N ASP A 149 -14.09 7.91 0.72
CA ASP A 149 -15.24 8.80 0.94
C ASP A 149 -15.72 8.75 2.38
N ARG A 150 -15.77 7.55 2.98
CA ARG A 150 -16.15 7.40 4.40
C ARG A 150 -15.16 8.01 5.38
N LEU A 151 -13.86 7.99 5.08
CA LEU A 151 -12.82 8.52 5.95
C LEU A 151 -12.73 10.05 5.88
N TYR A 152 -13.03 10.63 4.73
CA TYR A 152 -12.83 12.06 4.46
C TYR A 152 -14.12 12.84 4.25
N ASP A 153 -15.27 12.18 4.40
CA ASP A 153 -16.62 12.78 4.25
C ASP A 153 -16.79 13.51 2.90
N THR A 154 -16.44 12.81 1.80
CA THR A 154 -16.44 13.35 0.43
C THR A 154 -17.29 12.48 -0.51
#